data_495b1dd3c037e256d771243ea9da5f9f
#
_entry.id   495b1dd3c037e256d771243ea9da5f9f
#
_cell.length_a   1.000
_cell.length_b   1.000
_cell.length_c   1.000
_cell.angle_alpha   90.00
_cell.angle_beta   90.00
_cell.angle_gamma   90.00
#
_symmetry.space_group_name_H-M   'P 1'
#
loop_
_entity.id
_entity.type
_entity.pdbx_description
1 polymer ?
#
loop_
_entity_poly.entity_id
_entity_poly.type
_entity_poly.pdbx_seq_one_letter_code
_entity_poly.pdbx_strand_id
1 'polypeptide(L)'
;LSITGIIDKANHYVSQLSDGERQKVMIAKALAQECPIVLLDEPTAFLDIPSRIDIMLLLHQLAHDENKAILLSTHDIDLALLLSDRLWLLSRDKGLLSGFTEDIVLSGEMDRLFSRPNIFFNKENGSFRPQIYHHQIPVRVEAKGELSYWLKNLLQRNGFIPVSDK
;
A
#
# COMPACT_ATOMS: atom_id res chain seq x y z
N LEU A 1 12.84 -7.33 20.75
CA LEU A 1 11.59 -6.65 21.21
C LEU A 1 11.73 -5.12 21.24
N SER A 2 12.91 -4.58 21.63
CA SER A 2 13.14 -3.11 21.61
C SER A 2 12.99 -2.53 20.21
N ILE A 3 13.59 -3.14 19.20
CA ILE A 3 13.55 -2.70 17.78
C ILE A 3 12.11 -2.67 17.24
N THR A 4 11.27 -3.61 17.67
CA THR A 4 9.86 -3.69 17.23
C THR A 4 8.90 -2.87 18.09
N GLY A 5 9.41 -2.14 19.11
CA GLY A 5 8.62 -1.25 19.96
C GLY A 5 7.64 -1.94 20.90
N ILE A 6 7.87 -3.23 21.26
CA ILE A 6 6.96 -4.03 22.11
C ILE A 6 7.66 -4.63 23.34
N ILE A 7 8.69 -3.95 23.84
CA ILE A 7 9.44 -4.44 25.00
C ILE A 7 8.56 -4.50 26.28
N ASP A 8 7.61 -3.61 26.41
CA ASP A 8 6.63 -3.56 27.49
C ASP A 8 5.72 -4.80 27.55
N LYS A 9 5.60 -5.51 26.43
CA LYS A 9 4.80 -6.73 26.30
C LYS A 9 5.58 -8.02 26.53
N ALA A 10 6.85 -7.95 26.91
CA ALA A 10 7.71 -9.13 27.01
C ALA A 10 7.18 -10.22 27.98
N ASN A 11 6.43 -9.82 28.98
CA ASN A 11 5.86 -10.73 30.01
C ASN A 11 4.35 -11.01 29.80
N HIS A 12 3.77 -10.61 28.66
CA HIS A 12 2.37 -10.88 28.36
C HIS A 12 2.23 -12.19 27.57
N TYR A 13 1.13 -12.90 27.79
CA TYR A 13 0.78 -14.03 26.94
C TYR A 13 0.37 -13.55 25.56
N VAL A 14 0.72 -14.30 24.51
CA VAL A 14 0.37 -13.96 23.11
C VAL A 14 -1.15 -13.78 22.91
N SER A 15 -1.97 -14.51 23.67
CA SER A 15 -3.42 -14.39 23.67
C SER A 15 -3.96 -13.04 24.18
N GLN A 16 -3.14 -12.27 24.89
CA GLN A 16 -3.49 -10.96 25.44
C GLN A 16 -3.08 -9.81 24.52
N LEU A 17 -2.36 -10.11 23.45
CA LEU A 17 -1.86 -9.12 22.49
C LEU A 17 -2.92 -8.83 21.43
N SER A 18 -2.97 -7.57 20.98
CA SER A 18 -3.69 -7.18 19.77
C SER A 18 -3.06 -7.82 18.54
N ASP A 19 -3.77 -7.82 17.41
CA ASP A 19 -3.26 -8.42 16.17
C ASP A 19 -1.98 -7.71 15.69
N GLY A 20 -1.91 -6.38 15.79
CA GLY A 20 -0.70 -5.62 15.48
C GLY A 20 0.48 -5.94 16.42
N GLU A 21 0.23 -6.08 17.72
CA GLU A 21 1.27 -6.48 18.69
C GLU A 21 1.75 -7.91 18.42
N ARG A 22 0.84 -8.84 18.10
CA ARG A 22 1.20 -10.21 17.68
C ARG A 22 2.08 -10.20 16.45
N GLN A 23 1.75 -9.38 15.46
CA GLN A 23 2.56 -9.25 14.24
C GLN A 23 3.96 -8.72 14.54
N LYS A 24 4.08 -7.70 15.41
CA LYS A 24 5.38 -7.21 15.89
C LYS A 24 6.20 -8.29 16.62
N VAL A 25 5.56 -9.17 17.38
CA VAL A 25 6.23 -10.33 18.00
C VAL A 25 6.76 -11.31 16.95
N MET A 26 5.96 -11.60 15.90
CA MET A 26 6.39 -12.50 14.82
C MET A 26 7.58 -11.92 14.05
N ILE A 27 7.56 -10.62 13.77
CA ILE A 27 8.71 -9.91 13.16
C ILE A 27 9.93 -9.97 14.09
N ALA A 28 9.76 -9.68 15.37
CA ALA A 28 10.85 -9.79 16.36
C ALA A 28 11.45 -11.19 16.41
N LYS A 29 10.63 -12.24 16.33
CA LYS A 29 11.08 -13.63 16.27
C LYS A 29 11.90 -13.91 15.01
N ALA A 30 11.47 -13.40 13.83
CA ALA A 30 12.22 -13.54 12.59
C ALA A 30 13.58 -12.82 12.67
N LEU A 31 13.60 -11.61 13.24
CA LEU A 31 14.83 -10.83 13.43
C LEU A 31 15.83 -11.50 14.39
N ALA A 32 15.34 -12.18 15.42
CA ALA A 32 16.18 -12.90 16.39
C ALA A 32 16.95 -14.08 15.77
N GLN A 33 16.61 -14.49 14.56
CA GLN A 33 17.37 -15.50 13.80
C GLN A 33 18.60 -14.91 13.11
N GLU A 34 18.79 -13.60 13.16
CA GLU A 34 19.92 -12.86 12.57
C GLU A 34 20.14 -13.12 11.06
N CYS A 35 19.13 -13.64 10.37
CA CYS A 35 19.21 -13.88 8.94
C CYS A 35 19.31 -12.56 8.16
N PRO A 36 20.13 -12.49 7.10
CA PRO A 36 20.24 -11.29 6.26
C PRO A 36 19.00 -11.07 5.39
N ILE A 37 18.19 -12.10 5.16
CA ILE A 37 16.98 -12.06 4.34
C ILE A 37 15.78 -12.43 5.22
N VAL A 38 14.74 -11.61 5.19
CA VAL A 38 13.47 -11.84 5.90
C VAL A 38 12.37 -11.95 4.87
N LEU A 39 11.62 -13.08 4.91
CA LEU A 39 10.47 -13.32 4.04
C LEU A 39 9.19 -13.24 4.87
N LEU A 40 8.23 -12.44 4.43
CA LEU A 40 6.97 -12.23 5.11
C LEU A 40 5.80 -12.42 4.14
N ASP A 41 4.84 -13.21 4.54
CA ASP A 41 3.62 -13.43 3.77
C ASP A 41 2.48 -12.63 4.40
N GLU A 42 2.00 -11.62 3.67
CA GLU A 42 0.92 -10.70 4.05
C GLU A 42 1.04 -10.15 5.49
N PRO A 43 2.15 -9.51 5.87
CA PRO A 43 2.38 -9.11 7.26
C PRO A 43 1.40 -8.04 7.77
N THR A 44 0.62 -7.43 6.90
CA THR A 44 -0.39 -6.39 7.23
C THR A 44 -1.83 -6.92 7.18
N ALA A 45 -2.04 -8.21 6.83
CA ALA A 45 -3.37 -8.78 6.73
C ALA A 45 -4.12 -8.71 8.07
N PHE A 46 -5.41 -8.40 8.00
CA PHE A 46 -6.34 -8.30 9.14
C PHE A 46 -6.03 -7.19 10.16
N LEU A 47 -5.05 -6.34 9.90
CA LEU A 47 -4.73 -5.21 10.75
C LEU A 47 -5.60 -4.00 10.39
N ASP A 48 -5.87 -3.13 11.36
CA ASP A 48 -6.43 -1.80 11.14
C ASP A 48 -5.44 -0.88 10.40
N ILE A 49 -5.92 0.23 9.87
CA ILE A 49 -5.10 1.14 9.05
C ILE A 49 -3.85 1.64 9.80
N PRO A 50 -3.94 2.13 11.06
CA PRO A 50 -2.76 2.56 11.79
C PRO A 50 -1.74 1.44 11.98
N SER A 51 -2.18 0.24 12.38
CA SER A 51 -1.30 -0.91 12.60
C SER A 51 -0.61 -1.38 11.31
N ARG A 52 -1.29 -1.33 10.16
CA ARG A 52 -0.67 -1.62 8.85
C ARG A 52 0.46 -0.67 8.53
N ILE A 53 0.20 0.64 8.70
CA ILE A 53 1.20 1.68 8.46
C ILE A 53 2.40 1.48 9.39
N ASP A 54 2.17 1.24 10.68
CA ASP A 54 3.21 1.00 11.68
C ASP A 54 4.11 -0.19 11.31
N ILE A 55 3.51 -1.31 10.88
CA ILE A 55 4.25 -2.50 10.46
C ILE A 55 5.10 -2.21 9.20
N MET A 56 4.53 -1.55 8.20
CA MET A 56 5.25 -1.25 6.96
C MET A 56 6.40 -0.27 7.20
N LEU A 57 6.20 0.75 8.05
CA LEU A 57 7.25 1.68 8.46
C LEU A 57 8.36 0.96 9.24
N LEU A 58 8.00 0.05 10.16
CA LEU A 58 8.96 -0.76 10.90
C LEU A 58 9.81 -1.61 9.93
N LEU A 59 9.19 -2.28 8.97
CA LEU A 59 9.91 -3.11 7.99
C LEU A 59 10.83 -2.27 7.10
N HIS A 60 10.38 -1.09 6.66
CA HIS A 60 11.19 -0.15 5.91
C HIS A 60 12.42 0.30 6.71
N GLN A 61 12.25 0.70 7.97
CA GLN A 61 13.36 1.08 8.87
C GLN A 61 14.34 -0.09 9.07
N LEU A 62 13.83 -1.30 9.30
CA LEU A 62 14.68 -2.48 9.49
C LEU A 62 15.52 -2.81 8.24
N ALA A 63 14.98 -2.61 7.05
CA ALA A 63 15.74 -2.80 5.81
C ALA A 63 16.92 -1.83 5.73
N HIS A 64 16.71 -0.56 6.08
CA HIS A 64 17.74 0.48 6.00
C HIS A 64 18.73 0.43 7.18
N ASP A 65 18.25 0.38 8.42
CA ASP A 65 19.07 0.52 9.62
C ASP A 65 19.85 -0.75 9.95
N GLU A 66 19.25 -1.92 9.68
CA GLU A 66 19.84 -3.23 9.97
C GLU A 66 20.46 -3.92 8.74
N ASN A 67 20.48 -3.23 7.59
CA ASN A 67 21.00 -3.71 6.30
C ASN A 67 20.46 -5.11 5.94
N LYS A 68 19.15 -5.30 6.11
CA LYS A 68 18.44 -6.55 5.80
C LYS A 68 17.68 -6.45 4.49
N ALA A 69 17.69 -7.54 3.72
CA ALA A 69 16.79 -7.67 2.58
C ALA A 69 15.43 -8.19 3.08
N ILE A 70 14.38 -7.39 2.93
CA ILE A 70 13.02 -7.76 3.31
C ILE A 70 12.19 -7.95 2.06
N LEU A 71 11.64 -9.15 1.88
CA LEU A 71 10.69 -9.47 0.82
C LEU A 71 9.35 -9.83 1.46
N LEU A 72 8.31 -9.12 1.07
CA LEU A 72 6.96 -9.37 1.57
C LEU A 72 5.95 -9.49 0.43
N SER A 73 4.93 -10.33 0.62
CA SER A 73 3.71 -10.28 -0.18
C SER A 73 2.72 -9.32 0.47
N THR A 74 1.96 -8.59 -0.34
CA THR A 74 0.93 -7.68 0.19
C THR A 74 -0.15 -7.38 -0.84
N HIS A 75 -1.35 -7.08 -0.35
CA HIS A 75 -2.45 -6.48 -1.11
C HIS A 75 -2.57 -4.96 -0.88
N ASP A 76 -1.78 -4.40 0.04
CA ASP A 76 -1.74 -2.97 0.33
C ASP A 76 -0.84 -2.25 -0.68
N ILE A 77 -1.34 -2.09 -1.92
CA ILE A 77 -0.56 -1.54 -3.03
C ILE A 77 -0.10 -0.12 -2.72
N ASP A 78 -0.95 0.70 -2.11
CA ASP A 78 -0.61 2.09 -1.76
C ASP A 78 0.61 2.16 -0.83
N LEU A 79 0.66 1.30 0.21
CA LEU A 79 1.80 1.23 1.11
C LEU A 79 3.05 0.61 0.45
N ALA A 80 2.85 -0.38 -0.43
CA ALA A 80 3.95 -0.95 -1.18
C ALA A 80 4.60 0.09 -2.11
N LEU A 81 3.79 0.88 -2.84
CA LEU A 81 4.29 1.95 -3.72
C LEU A 81 5.00 3.07 -2.95
N LEU A 82 4.59 3.32 -1.71
CA LEU A 82 5.15 4.38 -0.89
C LEU A 82 6.46 3.99 -0.20
N LEU A 83 6.60 2.72 0.21
CA LEU A 83 7.64 2.29 1.14
C LEU A 83 8.59 1.22 0.59
N SER A 84 8.34 0.68 -0.61
CA SER A 84 9.22 -0.36 -1.16
C SER A 84 10.16 0.21 -2.23
N ASP A 85 11.45 -0.09 -2.13
CA ASP A 85 12.45 0.28 -3.15
C ASP A 85 12.21 -0.45 -4.47
N ARG A 86 11.73 -1.69 -4.39
CA ARG A 86 11.50 -2.56 -5.56
C ARG A 86 10.17 -3.28 -5.46
N LEU A 87 9.55 -3.48 -6.60
CA LEU A 87 8.32 -4.26 -6.73
C LEU A 87 8.56 -5.53 -7.53
N TRP A 88 7.87 -6.59 -7.11
CA TRP A 88 7.73 -7.83 -7.83
C TRP A 88 6.25 -8.02 -8.15
N LEU A 89 5.91 -7.91 -9.44
CA LEU A 89 4.54 -8.10 -9.93
C LEU A 89 4.43 -9.49 -10.55
N LEU A 90 3.63 -10.35 -9.95
CA LEU A 90 3.41 -11.71 -10.43
C LEU A 90 2.08 -11.80 -11.20
N SER A 91 2.15 -12.23 -12.45
CA SER A 91 0.98 -12.44 -13.31
C SER A 91 1.00 -13.83 -13.91
N ARG A 92 -0.19 -14.42 -14.09
CA ARG A 92 -0.32 -15.75 -14.74
C ARG A 92 0.17 -15.73 -16.19
N ASP A 93 -0.08 -14.64 -16.89
CA ASP A 93 0.17 -14.56 -18.34
C ASP A 93 1.60 -14.09 -18.66
N LYS A 94 2.20 -13.28 -17.80
CA LYS A 94 3.50 -12.63 -18.06
C LYS A 94 4.62 -13.09 -17.12
N GLY A 95 4.30 -13.96 -16.15
CA GLY A 95 5.27 -14.39 -15.14
C GLY A 95 5.59 -13.28 -14.15
N LEU A 96 6.86 -13.21 -13.73
CA LEU A 96 7.38 -12.25 -12.77
C LEU A 96 7.99 -11.03 -13.49
N LEU A 97 7.46 -9.86 -13.21
CA LEU A 97 8.08 -8.57 -13.53
C LEU A 97 8.68 -7.98 -12.26
N SER A 98 9.93 -7.56 -12.30
CA SER A 98 10.60 -6.91 -11.17
C SER A 98 11.32 -5.65 -11.59
N GLY A 99 11.31 -4.61 -10.75
CA GLY A 99 11.96 -3.34 -11.03
C GLY A 99 11.94 -2.40 -9.83
N PHE A 100 12.53 -1.22 -9.99
CA PHE A 100 12.33 -0.13 -9.05
C PHE A 100 10.86 0.31 -9.09
N THR A 101 10.35 0.75 -7.96
CA THR A 101 8.94 1.11 -7.80
C THR A 101 8.52 2.17 -8.81
N GLU A 102 9.30 3.21 -8.98
CA GLU A 102 9.04 4.31 -9.92
C GLU A 102 9.05 3.85 -11.38
N ASP A 103 10.01 3.00 -11.75
CA ASP A 103 10.10 2.48 -13.13
C ASP A 103 8.87 1.64 -13.48
N ILE A 104 8.41 0.81 -12.56
CA ILE A 104 7.20 -0.01 -12.76
C ILE A 104 5.95 0.87 -12.90
N VAL A 105 5.82 1.90 -12.06
CA VAL A 105 4.70 2.84 -12.13
C VAL A 105 4.72 3.61 -13.46
N LEU A 106 5.86 4.18 -13.82
CA LEU A 106 6.00 5.02 -15.02
C LEU A 106 5.88 4.23 -16.32
N SER A 107 6.32 2.97 -16.36
CA SER A 107 6.21 2.10 -17.53
C SER A 107 4.77 1.73 -17.89
N GLY A 108 3.80 1.92 -16.95
CA GLY A 108 2.40 1.56 -17.15
C GLY A 108 2.09 0.07 -16.90
N GLU A 109 3.01 -0.68 -16.31
CA GLU A 109 2.77 -2.10 -15.99
C GLU A 109 1.67 -2.27 -14.92
N MET A 110 1.48 -1.27 -14.04
CA MET A 110 0.37 -1.27 -13.08
C MET A 110 -0.98 -1.28 -13.80
N ASP A 111 -1.17 -0.43 -14.82
CA ASP A 111 -2.38 -0.44 -15.64
C ASP A 111 -2.57 -1.79 -16.35
N ARG A 112 -1.50 -2.34 -16.93
CA ARG A 112 -1.58 -3.59 -17.69
C ARG A 112 -1.95 -4.80 -16.86
N LEU A 113 -1.50 -4.85 -15.60
CA LEU A 113 -1.76 -5.97 -14.69
C LEU A 113 -3.13 -5.90 -14.05
N PHE A 114 -3.58 -4.71 -13.68
CA PHE A 114 -4.79 -4.49 -12.92
C PHE A 114 -5.94 -3.91 -13.77
N SER A 115 -5.71 -3.69 -15.08
CA SER A 115 -6.71 -3.13 -15.99
C SER A 115 -7.99 -3.98 -16.00
N ARG A 116 -9.10 -3.33 -15.70
CA ARG A 116 -10.45 -3.83 -15.86
C ARG A 116 -11.30 -2.72 -16.46
N PRO A 117 -12.43 -3.01 -17.15
CA PRO A 117 -13.21 -2.00 -17.85
C PRO A 117 -13.60 -0.77 -17.02
N ASN A 118 -13.66 -0.90 -15.69
CA ASN A 118 -14.11 0.17 -14.81
C ASN A 118 -13.09 0.51 -13.72
N ILE A 119 -11.82 0.14 -13.89
CA ILE A 119 -10.75 0.43 -12.92
C ILE A 119 -9.56 0.98 -13.69
N PHE A 120 -9.05 2.12 -13.24
CA PHE A 120 -7.82 2.71 -13.78
C PHE A 120 -6.85 3.04 -12.65
N PHE A 121 -5.57 2.98 -12.97
CA PHE A 121 -4.51 3.37 -12.07
C PHE A 121 -4.12 4.82 -12.30
N ASN A 122 -4.17 5.63 -11.26
CA ASN A 122 -3.70 7.02 -11.32
C ASN A 122 -2.20 7.06 -10.95
N LYS A 123 -1.35 7.29 -11.95
CA LYS A 123 0.10 7.35 -11.79
C LYS A 123 0.60 8.53 -10.95
N GLU A 124 -0.18 9.61 -10.86
CA GLU A 124 0.21 10.80 -10.09
C GLU A 124 0.20 10.55 -8.57
N ASN A 125 -0.70 9.70 -8.12
CA ASN A 125 -0.88 9.43 -6.69
C ASN A 125 -0.82 7.94 -6.32
N GLY A 126 -0.53 7.05 -7.28
CA GLY A 126 -0.37 5.62 -7.05
C GLY A 126 -1.64 4.87 -6.66
N SER A 127 -2.84 5.43 -6.90
CA SER A 127 -4.09 4.84 -6.44
C SER A 127 -4.93 4.25 -7.56
N PHE A 128 -5.66 3.17 -7.27
CA PHE A 128 -6.67 2.63 -8.15
C PHE A 128 -8.00 3.36 -7.95
N ARG A 129 -8.64 3.75 -9.06
CA ARG A 129 -9.93 4.44 -9.04
C ARG A 129 -10.96 3.73 -9.90
N PRO A 130 -12.19 3.59 -9.40
CA PRO A 130 -13.30 3.13 -10.23
C PRO A 130 -13.70 4.23 -11.22
N GLN A 131 -14.04 3.83 -12.44
CA GLN A 131 -14.63 4.71 -13.44
C GLN A 131 -16.15 4.50 -13.41
N ILE A 132 -16.87 5.49 -12.91
CA ILE A 132 -18.32 5.44 -12.77
C ILE A 132 -18.92 6.23 -13.93
N TYR A 133 -19.63 5.53 -14.85
CA TYR A 133 -20.33 6.15 -15.99
C TYR A 133 -21.83 5.97 -15.84
N HIS A 134 -22.53 6.95 -15.28
CA HIS A 134 -24.00 6.91 -15.27
C HIS A 134 -24.64 8.03 -16.12
N HIS A 135 -24.11 9.24 -16.05
CA HIS A 135 -24.59 10.37 -16.81
C HIS A 135 -23.36 11.09 -17.39
N GLN A 136 -23.25 11.19 -18.69
CA GLN A 136 -22.15 11.93 -19.33
C GLN A 136 -22.37 13.45 -19.26
N ILE A 137 -22.90 13.95 -18.16
CA ILE A 137 -23.22 15.38 -18.00
C ILE A 137 -21.99 16.06 -17.36
N PRO A 138 -21.33 16.98 -18.08
CA PRO A 138 -20.23 17.74 -17.51
C PRO A 138 -20.76 18.76 -16.50
N VAL A 139 -20.11 18.86 -15.35
CA VAL A 139 -20.42 19.84 -14.29
C VAL A 139 -19.17 20.61 -13.95
N ARG A 140 -19.23 21.92 -14.08
CA ARG A 140 -18.13 22.82 -13.76
C ARG A 140 -17.96 22.95 -12.26
N VAL A 141 -16.71 22.81 -11.79
CA VAL A 141 -16.34 22.96 -10.37
C VAL A 141 -15.47 24.19 -10.21
N GLU A 142 -16.01 25.23 -9.56
CA GLU A 142 -15.33 26.50 -9.31
C GLU A 142 -14.70 26.58 -7.89
N ALA A 143 -14.52 25.47 -7.21
CA ALA A 143 -13.87 25.40 -5.91
C ALA A 143 -12.35 25.16 -6.05
N LYS A 144 -11.58 25.50 -5.00
CA LYS A 144 -10.14 25.28 -4.92
C LYS A 144 -9.77 24.39 -3.72
N GLY A 145 -8.56 23.84 -3.75
CA GLY A 145 -8.00 23.03 -2.66
C GLY A 145 -8.84 21.78 -2.36
N GLU A 146 -8.92 21.44 -1.09
CA GLU A 146 -9.63 20.25 -0.58
C GLU A 146 -11.10 20.21 -0.97
N LEU A 147 -11.77 21.37 -0.94
CA LEU A 147 -13.18 21.46 -1.33
C LEU A 147 -13.37 21.05 -2.80
N SER A 148 -12.49 21.48 -3.70
CA SER A 148 -12.53 21.09 -5.11
C SER A 148 -12.38 19.55 -5.25
N TYR A 149 -11.47 18.96 -4.52
CA TYR A 149 -11.25 17.51 -4.55
C TYR A 149 -12.50 16.74 -4.11
N TRP A 150 -13.10 17.12 -2.99
CA TRP A 150 -14.29 16.43 -2.48
C TRP A 150 -15.55 16.67 -3.31
N LEU A 151 -15.72 17.86 -3.89
CA LEU A 151 -16.81 18.13 -4.83
C LEU A 151 -16.66 17.30 -6.12
N LYS A 152 -15.45 17.15 -6.64
CA LYS A 152 -15.21 16.27 -7.79
C LYS A 152 -15.55 14.81 -7.46
N ASN A 153 -15.14 14.33 -6.29
CA ASN A 153 -15.50 12.98 -5.84
C ASN A 153 -17.02 12.81 -5.67
N LEU A 154 -17.71 13.81 -5.14
CA LEU A 154 -19.16 13.80 -5.01
C LEU A 154 -19.83 13.70 -6.38
N LEU A 155 -19.41 14.51 -7.34
CA LEU A 155 -19.95 14.51 -8.71
C LEU A 155 -19.70 13.18 -9.41
N GLN A 156 -18.47 12.68 -9.37
CA GLN A 156 -18.12 11.38 -9.95
C GLN A 156 -18.94 10.23 -9.35
N ARG A 157 -19.11 10.21 -8.02
CA ARG A 157 -19.91 9.20 -7.33
C ARG A 157 -21.38 9.21 -7.77
N ASN A 158 -21.89 10.37 -8.18
CA ASN A 158 -23.24 10.52 -8.73
C ASN A 158 -23.30 10.47 -10.26
N GLY A 159 -22.20 10.07 -10.92
CA GLY A 159 -22.19 9.84 -12.36
C GLY A 159 -22.01 11.07 -13.23
N PHE A 160 -21.64 12.21 -12.65
CA PHE A 160 -21.31 13.44 -13.39
C PHE A 160 -19.83 13.51 -13.74
N ILE A 161 -19.50 14.27 -14.78
CA ILE A 161 -18.10 14.53 -15.18
C ILE A 161 -17.67 15.89 -14.64
N PRO A 162 -16.82 15.96 -13.59
CA PRO A 162 -16.34 17.25 -13.09
C PRO A 162 -15.36 17.87 -14.08
N VAL A 163 -15.63 19.09 -14.50
CA VAL A 163 -14.76 19.89 -15.36
C VAL A 163 -14.19 21.05 -14.56
N SER A 164 -12.89 21.29 -14.66
CA SER A 164 -12.22 22.45 -14.06
C SER A 164 -11.69 23.35 -15.17
N ASP A 165 -11.67 24.64 -14.94
CA ASP A 165 -10.86 25.53 -15.77
C ASP A 165 -9.37 25.20 -15.56
N LYS A 166 -8.61 25.24 -16.62
CA LYS A 166 -7.17 25.07 -16.60
C LYS A 166 -6.48 26.24 -15.93
#